data_2ca1e2ce5bd68c06234c0e75dbb1f015
#
_entry.id   2ca1e2ce5bd68c06234c0e75dbb1f015
#
_cell.length_a   1.000
_cell.length_b   1.000
_cell.length_c   1.000
_cell.angle_alpha   90.00
_cell.angle_beta   90.00
_cell.angle_gamma   90.00
#
_symmetry.space_group_name_H-M   'P 1'
#
loop_
_entity.id
_entity.type
_entity.pdbx_description
1 polymer ?
#
loop_
_entity_poly.entity_id
_entity_poly.type
_entity_poly.pdbx_seq_one_letter_code
_entity_poly.pdbx_strand_id
1 'polypeptide(L)'
;MNWSQENCLIDDHRLTCERWGGDLRLAIGSRLLDVVPTMVSCAHAARHAARQGYFAASLSFTGKRGCFYFANERTQKRTSPRKRPAVCLVRPSLPQMPQKNAFSKWGLRLRTHIFRWGENMNANRRNALLTIGVGIVLWFLPIPDGVTPLAWHLLAVFVATVLGFILHPLPIGAVAFIAISFSVWAGLLKTSDALAGYGNSTIWLIVCAFLYSRGFIKSGLGKRIAFRIIEAIGKSALSLGYAIALSELVISPATPSATARGGGILYPIVRSLAEALGSKPGESARRIGTYLMQVGYHTDAVTCTMFVTSMAGNPLCVALAEKTLGVQVTWMGWASAAIVPGLIALLLVPYVMMKLSPPELVHIPDAKGLAQRELSEMGPMSLAEKGLSVIFVASLALWASSGLTGIDATPVAMGAVCLMIMLDIINWQDVIKEKGAWDAMFWMGSLMTLASALAKSGIITWIANGAGAAISSLGFDWVISCLIILLFYTYIHYAFASVTARISALYAAFIAVSVTVGAPPLLVAIVFGIFADVPISLTHYGNGCAPIYFGGDYVSQGEWWKNGFIMTTITTLIYLTIGAAWWKVLGLW
;
A
#
# COMPACT_ATOMS: atom_id res chain seq x y z
N MET A 1 25.63 -8.17 -16.23
CA MET A 1 26.24 -6.85 -16.51
C MET A 1 25.17 -5.79 -16.36
N ASN A 2 25.26 -5.02 -15.28
CA ASN A 2 24.30 -3.97 -14.91
C ASN A 2 24.32 -2.84 -15.94
N TRP A 3 23.16 -2.55 -16.50
CA TRP A 3 22.91 -1.32 -17.25
C TRP A 3 22.55 -0.21 -16.26
N SER A 4 23.54 0.62 -15.92
CA SER A 4 23.28 1.93 -15.31
C SER A 4 22.74 2.86 -16.40
N GLN A 5 21.69 3.60 -16.07
CA GLN A 5 21.05 4.61 -16.91
C GLN A 5 22.10 5.58 -17.49
N GLU A 6 22.37 5.47 -18.77
CA GLU A 6 23.04 6.51 -19.54
C GLU A 6 21.95 7.44 -20.07
N ASN A 7 22.07 8.73 -19.79
CA ASN A 7 21.16 9.78 -20.24
C ASN A 7 21.33 9.96 -21.75
N CYS A 8 20.38 9.42 -22.53
CA CYS A 8 20.20 9.76 -23.93
C CYS A 8 18.96 10.65 -24.05
N LEU A 9 19.10 11.85 -24.56
CA LEU A 9 18.02 12.79 -24.85
C LEU A 9 17.64 12.73 -26.33
N ILE A 10 16.35 12.69 -26.61
CA ILE A 10 15.80 12.85 -27.97
C ILE A 10 15.14 14.22 -27.99
N ASP A 11 15.71 15.12 -28.79
CA ASP A 11 15.13 16.43 -29.02
C ASP A 11 15.07 16.69 -30.54
N ASP A 12 13.93 17.18 -31.01
CA ASP A 12 13.64 17.55 -32.41
C ASP A 12 14.29 16.67 -33.52
N HIS A 13 14.02 15.35 -33.43
CA HIS A 13 14.53 14.34 -34.38
C HIS A 13 16.03 14.01 -34.30
N ARG A 14 16.70 14.31 -33.17
CA ARG A 14 18.10 13.96 -32.92
C ARG A 14 18.26 13.17 -31.63
N LEU A 15 19.09 12.14 -31.68
CA LEU A 15 19.50 11.35 -30.52
C LEU A 15 20.93 11.77 -30.16
N THR A 16 21.12 12.43 -29.01
CA THR A 16 22.45 12.80 -28.50
C THR A 16 22.78 11.97 -27.28
N CYS A 17 23.94 11.31 -27.27
CA CYS A 17 24.51 10.59 -26.15
C CYS A 17 25.80 11.27 -25.69
N GLU A 18 25.90 11.71 -24.48
CA GLU A 18 27.01 12.53 -23.94
C GLU A 18 28.40 11.89 -24.00
N ARG A 19 28.52 10.61 -24.26
CA ARG A 19 29.82 9.89 -24.24
C ARG A 19 30.52 9.74 -25.60
N TRP A 20 29.91 10.23 -26.66
CA TRP A 20 30.44 10.10 -28.03
C TRP A 20 30.43 11.48 -28.69
N GLY A 21 31.51 12.17 -28.68
CA GLY A 21 31.66 13.51 -29.29
C GLY A 21 31.41 13.55 -30.80
N GLY A 22 30.22 13.16 -31.27
CA GLY A 22 29.81 13.18 -32.67
C GLY A 22 28.30 13.02 -32.83
N ASP A 23 27.70 13.84 -33.67
CA ASP A 23 26.27 13.83 -33.99
C ASP A 23 25.88 12.59 -34.81
N LEU A 24 24.99 11.74 -34.25
CA LEU A 24 24.35 10.67 -34.99
C LEU A 24 23.04 11.19 -35.59
N ARG A 25 23.01 11.50 -36.89
CA ARG A 25 21.78 11.92 -37.59
C ARG A 25 20.97 10.71 -38.01
N LEU A 26 19.82 10.50 -37.36
CA LEU A 26 18.77 9.56 -37.76
C LEU A 26 17.65 10.33 -38.46
N ALA A 27 17.53 10.21 -39.79
CA ALA A 27 16.39 10.75 -40.53
C ALA A 27 15.22 9.76 -40.38
N ILE A 28 14.23 10.11 -39.56
CA ILE A 28 13.04 9.30 -39.32
C ILE A 28 11.91 9.86 -40.19
N GLY A 29 11.53 9.10 -41.25
CA GLY A 29 10.34 9.40 -42.05
C GLY A 29 9.04 9.14 -41.29
N SER A 30 7.98 9.82 -41.65
CA SER A 30 6.70 10.02 -40.97
C SER A 30 5.79 8.81 -40.71
N ARG A 31 6.31 7.65 -40.27
CA ARG A 31 5.49 6.52 -39.75
C ARG A 31 6.16 5.86 -38.54
N LEU A 32 5.83 6.37 -37.39
CA LEU A 32 6.54 6.16 -36.11
C LEU A 32 5.94 5.11 -35.19
N LEU A 33 5.17 4.12 -35.63
CA LEU A 33 4.40 3.23 -34.73
C LEU A 33 4.79 1.74 -34.73
N ASP A 34 5.78 1.31 -35.55
CA ASP A 34 6.12 -0.12 -35.64
C ASP A 34 7.58 -0.48 -35.29
N VAL A 35 8.35 0.39 -34.62
CA VAL A 35 9.82 0.30 -34.66
C VAL A 35 10.55 0.10 -33.33
N VAL A 36 9.87 0.03 -32.19
CA VAL A 36 10.56 -0.08 -30.88
C VAL A 36 11.35 -1.39 -30.68
N PRO A 37 10.91 -2.57 -31.12
CA PRO A 37 11.74 -3.78 -31.02
C PRO A 37 12.91 -3.81 -32.01
N THR A 38 12.76 -3.13 -33.15
CA THR A 38 13.80 -3.09 -34.20
C THR A 38 14.94 -2.12 -33.85
N MET A 39 14.66 -1.07 -33.07
CA MET A 39 15.69 -0.10 -32.64
C MET A 39 16.74 -0.71 -31.71
N VAL A 40 16.37 -1.63 -30.83
CA VAL A 40 17.31 -2.29 -29.91
C VAL A 40 18.26 -3.21 -30.70
N SER A 41 17.77 -3.88 -31.75
CA SER A 41 18.58 -4.73 -32.64
C SER A 41 19.52 -3.89 -33.53
N CYS A 42 19.05 -2.71 -33.97
CA CYS A 42 19.87 -1.78 -34.78
C CYS A 42 20.99 -1.14 -33.96
N ALA A 43 20.75 -0.82 -32.68
CA ALA A 43 21.80 -0.30 -31.80
C ALA A 43 22.91 -1.33 -31.53
N HIS A 44 22.58 -2.61 -31.53
CA HIS A 44 23.56 -3.70 -31.38
C HIS A 44 24.42 -3.88 -32.64
N ALA A 45 23.82 -3.81 -33.83
CA ALA A 45 24.52 -3.89 -35.10
C ALA A 45 25.46 -2.69 -35.35
N ALA A 46 25.01 -1.48 -34.98
CA ALA A 46 25.83 -0.26 -35.08
C ALA A 46 27.04 -0.29 -34.12
N ARG A 47 26.92 -0.90 -32.92
CA ARG A 47 28.07 -1.11 -32.02
C ARG A 47 29.11 -2.09 -32.58
N HIS A 48 28.67 -3.12 -33.27
CA HIS A 48 29.58 -4.10 -33.86
C HIS A 48 30.37 -3.49 -35.04
N ALA A 49 29.71 -2.66 -35.84
CA ALA A 49 30.34 -1.94 -36.95
C ALA A 49 31.34 -0.87 -36.46
N ALA A 50 31.01 -0.14 -35.38
CA ALA A 50 31.89 0.86 -34.78
C ALA A 50 33.16 0.24 -34.16
N ARG A 51 33.09 -0.96 -33.59
CA ARG A 51 34.26 -1.72 -33.10
C ARG A 51 35.20 -2.18 -34.23
N GLN A 52 34.71 -2.26 -35.48
CA GLN A 52 35.49 -2.63 -36.65
C GLN A 52 35.99 -1.41 -37.46
N GLY A 53 35.87 -0.19 -36.94
CA GLY A 53 36.46 1.01 -37.57
C GLY A 53 35.59 1.68 -38.64
N TYR A 54 34.32 1.39 -38.73
CA TYR A 54 33.37 2.05 -39.65
C TYR A 54 32.75 3.29 -39.01
N PHE A 55 33.02 4.48 -39.52
CA PHE A 55 32.68 5.76 -38.88
C PHE A 55 31.49 6.52 -39.50
N ALA A 56 30.76 5.97 -40.44
CA ALA A 56 29.51 6.58 -40.89
C ALA A 56 28.49 5.52 -41.28
N ALA A 57 27.31 5.56 -40.71
CA ALA A 57 26.19 4.72 -41.07
C ALA A 57 25.03 5.58 -41.55
N SER A 58 24.63 5.48 -42.81
CA SER A 58 23.36 5.99 -43.29
C SER A 58 22.34 4.85 -43.35
N LEU A 59 21.21 5.02 -42.69
CA LEU A 59 20.09 4.09 -42.69
C LEU A 59 19.08 4.56 -43.75
N SER A 60 18.92 3.81 -44.85
CA SER A 60 17.83 4.03 -45.78
C SER A 60 16.92 2.79 -45.86
N PHE A 61 15.62 3.00 -45.76
CA PHE A 61 14.62 1.97 -45.92
C PHE A 61 14.10 2.00 -47.35
N THR A 62 14.35 1.00 -48.14
CA THR A 62 13.78 0.85 -49.48
C THR A 62 13.12 -0.50 -49.64
N GLY A 63 11.78 -0.48 -49.83
CA GLY A 63 11.00 -1.63 -50.23
C GLY A 63 10.61 -2.62 -49.15
N LYS A 64 9.77 -3.62 -49.48
CA LYS A 64 9.18 -4.65 -48.61
C LYS A 64 10.18 -5.60 -47.90
N ARG A 65 11.48 -5.40 -48.07
CA ARG A 65 12.54 -6.16 -47.38
C ARG A 65 13.56 -5.14 -46.88
N GLY A 66 13.62 -4.91 -45.57
CA GLY A 66 14.62 -4.02 -44.97
C GLY A 66 16.03 -4.55 -45.16
N CYS A 67 16.86 -3.81 -45.91
CA CYS A 67 18.29 -4.06 -46.05
C CYS A 67 19.06 -2.91 -45.39
N PHE A 68 20.09 -3.22 -44.62
CA PHE A 68 20.98 -2.23 -44.03
C PHE A 68 22.26 -2.15 -44.86
N TYR A 69 22.68 -0.95 -45.23
CA TYR A 69 23.95 -0.70 -45.93
C TYR A 69 24.87 0.13 -45.04
N PHE A 70 26.11 -0.33 -44.91
CA PHE A 70 27.16 0.41 -44.22
C PHE A 70 28.17 0.88 -45.30
N ALA A 71 28.42 2.17 -45.35
CA ALA A 71 29.43 2.75 -46.28
C ALA A 71 30.60 3.32 -45.47
N ASN A 72 31.83 3.05 -45.92
CA ASN A 72 33.03 3.60 -45.32
C ASN A 72 33.48 4.80 -46.16
N GLU A 73 33.36 6.02 -45.68
CA GLU A 73 33.70 7.26 -46.40
C GLU A 73 35.20 7.52 -46.57
N ARG A 74 36.09 6.71 -45.99
CA ARG A 74 37.55 6.93 -46.13
C ARG A 74 38.18 6.41 -47.43
N THR A 75 37.45 5.74 -48.35
CA THR A 75 38.00 5.15 -49.56
C THR A 75 37.58 5.82 -50.85
N GLN A 76 36.99 7.01 -50.83
CA GLN A 76 36.59 7.73 -52.04
C GLN A 76 37.59 8.84 -52.45
N LYS A 77 38.87 8.52 -52.54
CA LYS A 77 39.82 9.26 -53.40
C LYS A 77 40.78 8.27 -54.08
N ARG A 78 40.50 8.05 -55.35
CA ARG A 78 41.30 7.45 -56.48
C ARG A 78 40.81 6.06 -56.91
N THR A 79 40.57 6.08 -58.27
CA THR A 79 40.57 5.04 -59.29
C THR A 79 39.30 4.24 -59.56
N SER A 80 38.87 4.44 -60.81
CA SER A 80 38.12 3.68 -61.85
C SER A 80 37.18 2.51 -61.41
N PRO A 81 36.09 2.28 -62.17
CA PRO A 81 35.01 1.37 -61.79
C PRO A 81 35.35 -0.08 -62.12
N ARG A 82 35.87 -0.83 -61.18
CA ARG A 82 35.92 -2.29 -61.33
C ARG A 82 35.58 -2.96 -59.97
N LYS A 83 34.46 -3.73 -59.99
CA LYS A 83 34.02 -4.78 -59.04
C LYS A 83 33.90 -4.35 -57.56
N ARG A 84 32.66 -4.17 -57.16
CA ARG A 84 32.25 -4.10 -55.77
C ARG A 84 32.54 -5.43 -55.05
N PRO A 85 33.18 -5.48 -53.87
CA PRO A 85 33.26 -6.69 -53.10
C PRO A 85 31.87 -6.98 -52.52
N ALA A 86 31.35 -8.18 -52.78
CA ALA A 86 30.16 -8.71 -52.16
C ALA A 86 30.47 -8.96 -50.67
N VAL A 87 29.86 -8.20 -49.77
CA VAL A 87 29.89 -8.50 -48.35
C VAL A 87 28.91 -9.61 -48.09
N CYS A 88 29.42 -10.75 -47.65
CA CYS A 88 28.66 -11.94 -47.33
C CYS A 88 27.64 -11.63 -46.20
N LEU A 89 26.36 -11.74 -46.50
CA LEU A 89 25.27 -11.67 -45.52
C LEU A 89 25.32 -12.94 -44.65
N VAL A 90 25.75 -12.79 -43.41
CA VAL A 90 25.44 -13.80 -42.38
C VAL A 90 23.92 -13.72 -42.13
N ARG A 91 23.19 -14.73 -42.56
CA ARG A 91 21.79 -14.91 -42.19
C ARG A 91 21.74 -15.24 -40.68
N PRO A 92 21.18 -14.38 -39.81
CA PRO A 92 20.76 -14.85 -38.53
C PRO A 92 19.55 -15.78 -38.77
N SER A 93 19.58 -16.98 -38.22
CA SER A 93 18.41 -17.85 -38.15
C SER A 93 17.33 -17.10 -37.36
N LEU A 94 16.34 -16.58 -38.06
CA LEU A 94 15.16 -15.99 -37.46
C LEU A 94 14.42 -17.07 -36.69
N PRO A 95 14.09 -16.88 -35.41
CA PRO A 95 13.13 -17.75 -34.72
C PRO A 95 11.81 -17.69 -35.51
N GLN A 96 11.16 -18.83 -35.68
CA GLN A 96 9.88 -18.96 -36.35
C GLN A 96 8.90 -17.89 -35.84
N MET A 97 8.39 -17.06 -36.75
CA MET A 97 7.38 -16.04 -36.40
C MET A 97 6.13 -16.74 -35.83
N PRO A 98 5.61 -16.29 -34.71
CA PRO A 98 4.34 -16.78 -34.20
C PRO A 98 3.22 -16.50 -35.22
N GLN A 99 2.32 -17.46 -35.37
CA GLN A 99 1.20 -17.44 -36.32
C GLN A 99 0.38 -16.14 -36.24
N LYS A 100 -0.22 -15.72 -37.34
CA LYS A 100 -1.05 -14.49 -37.54
C LYS A 100 -2.02 -14.14 -36.40
N ASN A 101 -2.41 -15.11 -35.58
CA ASN A 101 -3.31 -14.93 -34.43
C ASN A 101 -2.66 -14.23 -33.20
N ALA A 102 -1.32 -14.13 -33.13
CA ALA A 102 -0.65 -13.42 -32.03
C ALA A 102 -0.70 -11.91 -32.23
N PHE A 103 -0.62 -11.44 -33.46
CA PHE A 103 -0.68 -10.00 -33.78
C PHE A 103 -2.08 -9.40 -33.55
N SER A 104 -3.15 -10.16 -33.78
CA SER A 104 -4.52 -9.71 -33.48
C SER A 104 -4.77 -9.58 -31.97
N LYS A 105 -4.24 -10.49 -31.16
CA LYS A 105 -4.34 -10.42 -29.69
C LYS A 105 -3.52 -9.26 -29.09
N TRP A 106 -2.38 -8.92 -29.69
CA TRP A 106 -1.58 -7.76 -29.28
C TRP A 106 -2.25 -6.43 -29.64
N GLY A 107 -2.77 -6.31 -30.84
CA GLY A 107 -3.55 -5.14 -31.28
C GLY A 107 -4.83 -4.93 -30.44
N LEU A 108 -5.51 -6.01 -30.02
CA LEU A 108 -6.65 -5.92 -29.12
C LEU A 108 -6.21 -5.48 -27.70
N ARG A 109 -5.11 -5.99 -27.17
CA ARG A 109 -4.60 -5.58 -25.84
C ARG A 109 -4.14 -4.13 -25.82
N LEU A 110 -3.47 -3.65 -26.86
CA LEU A 110 -3.10 -2.22 -26.97
C LEU A 110 -4.33 -1.31 -27.11
N ARG A 111 -5.33 -1.70 -27.93
CA ARG A 111 -6.60 -0.97 -28.02
C ARG A 111 -7.35 -0.95 -26.70
N THR A 112 -7.41 -2.03 -25.98
CA THR A 112 -8.06 -2.08 -24.66
C THR A 112 -7.31 -1.28 -23.61
N HIS A 113 -5.97 -1.21 -23.65
CA HIS A 113 -5.22 -0.33 -22.75
C HIS A 113 -5.39 1.16 -23.08
N ILE A 114 -5.37 1.54 -24.35
CA ILE A 114 -5.58 2.94 -24.78
C ILE A 114 -7.04 3.37 -24.53
N PHE A 115 -8.02 2.47 -24.76
CA PHE A 115 -9.42 2.73 -24.47
C PHE A 115 -9.67 2.87 -22.96
N ARG A 116 -9.08 2.01 -22.13
CA ARG A 116 -9.08 2.14 -20.66
C ARG A 116 -8.43 3.43 -20.16
N TRP A 117 -7.36 3.90 -20.81
CA TRP A 117 -6.74 5.19 -20.46
C TRP A 117 -7.65 6.38 -20.75
N GLY A 118 -8.34 6.39 -21.87
CA GLY A 118 -9.33 7.41 -22.21
C GLY A 118 -10.54 7.39 -21.28
N GLU A 119 -11.05 6.23 -20.93
CA GLU A 119 -12.15 6.07 -19.97
C GLU A 119 -11.74 6.50 -18.55
N ASN A 120 -10.52 6.16 -18.10
CA ASN A 120 -10.00 6.58 -16.81
C ASN A 120 -9.78 8.10 -16.73
N MET A 121 -9.32 8.75 -17.79
CA MET A 121 -9.22 10.22 -17.82
C MET A 121 -10.58 10.91 -17.73
N ASN A 122 -11.61 10.36 -18.38
CA ASN A 122 -12.97 10.88 -18.26
C ASN A 122 -13.56 10.63 -16.86
N ALA A 123 -13.30 9.46 -16.27
CA ALA A 123 -13.71 9.13 -14.90
C ALA A 123 -13.05 10.05 -13.86
N ASN A 124 -11.74 10.27 -13.95
CA ASN A 124 -11.02 11.16 -13.04
C ASN A 124 -11.50 12.62 -13.14
N ARG A 125 -11.79 13.12 -14.35
CA ARG A 125 -12.37 14.47 -14.54
C ARG A 125 -13.77 14.58 -13.94
N ARG A 126 -14.62 13.58 -14.13
CA ARG A 126 -15.95 13.52 -13.51
C ARG A 126 -15.84 13.51 -11.99
N ASN A 127 -14.96 12.70 -11.43
CA ASN A 127 -14.73 12.60 -10.00
C ASN A 127 -14.19 13.92 -9.42
N ALA A 128 -13.30 14.62 -10.14
CA ALA A 128 -12.84 15.96 -9.77
C ALA A 128 -13.97 16.98 -9.74
N LEU A 129 -14.81 17.00 -10.79
CA LEU A 129 -15.97 17.88 -10.85
C LEU A 129 -16.98 17.60 -9.73
N LEU A 130 -17.23 16.33 -9.40
CA LEU A 130 -18.08 15.96 -8.26
C LEU A 130 -17.49 16.44 -6.94
N THR A 131 -16.20 16.21 -6.71
CA THR A 131 -15.49 16.64 -5.49
C THR A 131 -15.58 18.16 -5.30
N ILE A 132 -15.23 18.92 -6.34
CA ILE A 132 -15.27 20.37 -6.32
C ILE A 132 -16.72 20.88 -6.22
N GLY A 133 -17.64 20.27 -6.97
CA GLY A 133 -19.05 20.65 -6.98
C GLY A 133 -19.71 20.51 -5.60
N VAL A 134 -19.46 19.40 -4.90
CA VAL A 134 -19.96 19.22 -3.52
C VAL A 134 -19.36 20.28 -2.58
N GLY A 135 -18.05 20.55 -2.69
CA GLY A 135 -17.41 21.62 -1.92
C GLY A 135 -18.05 22.99 -2.16
N ILE A 136 -18.30 23.36 -3.43
CA ILE A 136 -18.95 24.62 -3.79
C ILE A 136 -20.39 24.67 -3.27
N VAL A 137 -21.17 23.61 -3.44
CA VAL A 137 -22.55 23.55 -2.94
C VAL A 137 -22.57 23.77 -1.43
N LEU A 138 -21.75 23.04 -0.67
CA LEU A 138 -21.67 23.19 0.79
C LEU A 138 -21.20 24.60 1.20
N TRP A 139 -20.30 25.20 0.44
CA TRP A 139 -19.78 26.55 0.73
C TRP A 139 -20.87 27.61 0.71
N PHE A 140 -21.82 27.52 -0.24
CA PHE A 140 -22.89 28.49 -0.44
C PHE A 140 -24.22 28.10 0.22
N LEU A 141 -24.31 26.93 0.90
CA LEU A 141 -25.51 26.59 1.66
C LEU A 141 -25.69 27.54 2.85
N PRO A 142 -26.95 27.81 3.28
CA PRO A 142 -27.23 28.58 4.49
C PRO A 142 -26.49 28.00 5.71
N ILE A 143 -25.86 28.87 6.48
CA ILE A 143 -25.13 28.46 7.67
C ILE A 143 -26.14 28.16 8.77
N PRO A 144 -26.09 26.94 9.38
CA PRO A 144 -27.00 26.59 10.47
C PRO A 144 -26.79 27.46 11.70
N ASP A 145 -27.85 27.60 12.49
CA ASP A 145 -27.79 28.33 13.78
C ASP A 145 -26.76 27.71 14.71
N GLY A 146 -25.99 28.56 15.36
CA GLY A 146 -24.91 28.14 16.28
C GLY A 146 -23.59 27.79 15.61
N VAL A 147 -23.46 27.89 14.28
CA VAL A 147 -22.24 27.63 13.52
C VAL A 147 -21.65 28.95 12.98
N THR A 148 -20.35 29.14 13.15
CA THR A 148 -19.66 30.32 12.57
C THR A 148 -19.40 30.12 11.07
N PRO A 149 -19.37 31.20 10.25
CA PRO A 149 -19.02 31.11 8.83
C PRO A 149 -17.69 30.40 8.58
N LEU A 150 -16.69 30.69 9.41
CA LEU A 150 -15.37 30.03 9.33
C LEU A 150 -15.49 28.52 9.52
N ALA A 151 -16.24 28.08 10.53
CA ALA A 151 -16.44 26.65 10.82
C ALA A 151 -17.17 25.93 9.65
N TRP A 152 -18.16 26.60 9.07
CA TRP A 152 -18.93 26.06 7.95
C TRP A 152 -18.10 25.91 6.67
N HIS A 153 -17.32 26.93 6.33
CA HIS A 153 -16.43 26.89 5.17
C HIS A 153 -15.29 25.86 5.35
N LEU A 154 -14.73 25.74 6.57
CA LEU A 154 -13.76 24.68 6.89
C LEU A 154 -14.39 23.29 6.72
N LEU A 155 -15.64 23.11 7.15
CA LEU A 155 -16.38 21.86 6.94
C LEU A 155 -16.56 21.56 5.46
N ALA A 156 -16.91 22.55 4.64
CA ALA A 156 -17.07 22.38 3.20
C ALA A 156 -15.76 21.91 2.54
N VAL A 157 -14.62 22.50 2.89
CA VAL A 157 -13.29 22.07 2.41
C VAL A 157 -12.96 20.67 2.89
N PHE A 158 -13.22 20.36 4.17
CA PHE A 158 -12.96 19.03 4.74
C PHE A 158 -13.78 17.94 4.03
N VAL A 159 -15.09 18.16 3.85
CA VAL A 159 -15.97 17.20 3.16
C VAL A 159 -15.54 17.01 1.71
N ALA A 160 -15.19 18.08 0.99
CA ALA A 160 -14.66 17.99 -0.36
C ALA A 160 -13.34 17.19 -0.38
N THR A 161 -12.44 17.42 0.59
CA THR A 161 -11.18 16.68 0.70
C THR A 161 -11.41 15.20 0.92
N VAL A 162 -12.30 14.84 1.85
CA VAL A 162 -12.67 13.46 2.14
C VAL A 162 -13.32 12.79 0.92
N LEU A 163 -14.22 13.49 0.24
CA LEU A 163 -14.82 12.99 -1.01
C LEU A 163 -13.76 12.78 -2.09
N GLY A 164 -12.77 13.67 -2.18
CA GLY A 164 -11.60 13.49 -3.04
C GLY A 164 -10.76 12.27 -2.68
N PHE A 165 -10.64 11.92 -1.39
CA PHE A 165 -9.99 10.68 -0.95
C PHE A 165 -10.78 9.42 -1.32
N ILE A 166 -12.11 9.51 -1.39
CA ILE A 166 -12.99 8.39 -1.78
C ILE A 166 -13.00 8.21 -3.30
N LEU A 167 -13.18 9.30 -4.04
CA LEU A 167 -13.34 9.28 -5.50
C LEU A 167 -12.02 9.19 -6.27
N HIS A 168 -10.88 9.45 -5.62
CA HIS A 168 -9.53 9.40 -6.20
C HIS A 168 -9.38 10.14 -7.55
N PRO A 169 -9.82 11.41 -7.67
CA PRO A 169 -9.59 12.19 -8.89
C PRO A 169 -8.11 12.44 -9.15
N LEU A 170 -7.32 12.53 -8.07
CA LEU A 170 -5.86 12.68 -8.00
C LEU A 170 -5.31 11.77 -6.89
N PRO A 171 -3.99 11.54 -6.81
CA PRO A 171 -3.38 10.90 -5.65
C PRO A 171 -3.78 11.59 -4.34
N ILE A 172 -3.98 10.81 -3.28
CA ILE A 172 -4.49 11.31 -1.98
C ILE A 172 -3.65 12.49 -1.46
N GLY A 173 -2.31 12.38 -1.54
CA GLY A 173 -1.39 13.46 -1.14
C GLY A 173 -1.62 14.77 -1.91
N ALA A 174 -1.90 14.67 -3.22
CA ALA A 174 -2.19 15.85 -4.05
C ALA A 174 -3.53 16.49 -3.68
N VAL A 175 -4.58 15.70 -3.46
CA VAL A 175 -5.88 16.21 -2.99
C VAL A 175 -5.73 16.94 -1.67
N ALA A 176 -5.02 16.35 -0.72
CA ALA A 176 -4.76 16.92 0.60
C ALA A 176 -3.98 18.23 0.53
N PHE A 177 -2.93 18.27 -0.30
CA PHE A 177 -2.11 19.47 -0.48
C PHE A 177 -2.89 20.62 -1.14
N ILE A 178 -3.74 20.31 -2.13
CA ILE A 178 -4.64 21.29 -2.75
C ILE A 178 -5.62 21.85 -1.70
N ALA A 179 -6.23 21.00 -0.89
CA ALA A 179 -7.18 21.40 0.13
C ALA A 179 -6.57 22.34 1.18
N ILE A 180 -5.36 22.01 1.70
CA ILE A 180 -4.69 22.86 2.68
C ILE A 180 -4.24 24.19 2.07
N SER A 181 -3.74 24.18 0.83
CA SER A 181 -3.36 25.38 0.11
C SER A 181 -4.57 26.30 -0.15
N PHE A 182 -5.69 25.73 -0.57
CA PHE A 182 -6.94 26.47 -0.74
C PHE A 182 -7.42 27.07 0.57
N SER A 183 -7.31 26.35 1.70
CA SER A 183 -7.69 26.86 3.02
C SER A 183 -6.90 28.10 3.43
N VAL A 184 -5.62 28.17 3.05
CA VAL A 184 -4.79 29.37 3.28
C VAL A 184 -5.21 30.51 2.33
N TRP A 185 -5.38 30.25 1.04
CA TRP A 185 -5.78 31.26 0.06
C TRP A 185 -7.17 31.85 0.32
N ALA A 186 -8.09 31.00 0.80
CA ALA A 186 -9.44 31.44 1.18
C ALA A 186 -9.46 32.17 2.56
N GLY A 187 -8.32 32.33 3.23
CA GLY A 187 -8.25 33.01 4.52
C GLY A 187 -8.85 32.22 5.69
N LEU A 188 -9.11 30.91 5.50
CA LEU A 188 -9.64 30.04 6.56
C LEU A 188 -8.59 29.66 7.59
N LEU A 189 -7.32 29.56 7.17
CA LEU A 189 -6.19 29.18 8.00
C LEU A 189 -5.00 30.13 7.77
N LYS A 190 -4.27 30.45 8.83
CA LYS A 190 -2.94 31.06 8.70
C LYS A 190 -1.96 30.03 8.18
N THR A 191 -0.92 30.45 7.45
CA THR A 191 0.11 29.54 6.91
C THR A 191 0.79 28.71 7.99
N SER A 192 1.09 29.29 9.17
CA SER A 192 1.64 28.57 10.32
C SER A 192 0.74 27.44 10.79
N ASP A 193 -0.58 27.70 10.88
CA ASP A 193 -1.55 26.71 11.32
C ASP A 193 -1.75 25.62 10.25
N ALA A 194 -1.72 26.00 8.97
CA ALA A 194 -1.81 25.07 7.84
C ALA A 194 -0.66 24.06 7.83
N LEU A 195 0.53 24.48 8.24
CA LEU A 195 1.72 23.62 8.28
C LEU A 195 1.92 22.90 9.62
N ALA A 196 1.17 23.25 10.67
CA ALA A 196 1.33 22.69 12.01
C ALA A 196 1.10 21.17 12.06
N GLY A 197 0.23 20.62 11.21
CA GLY A 197 -0.01 19.19 11.13
C GLY A 197 1.24 18.38 10.77
N TYR A 198 2.12 18.92 9.94
CA TYR A 198 3.35 18.23 9.52
C TYR A 198 4.39 18.09 10.64
N GLY A 199 4.31 18.90 11.69
CA GLY A 199 5.11 18.77 12.91
C GLY A 199 4.50 17.84 13.96
N ASN A 200 3.37 17.20 13.70
CA ASN A 200 2.72 16.32 14.66
C ASN A 200 3.55 15.04 14.88
N SER A 201 3.79 14.68 16.15
CA SER A 201 4.60 13.53 16.55
C SER A 201 4.07 12.20 15.97
N THR A 202 2.75 12.02 15.91
CA THR A 202 2.13 10.81 15.36
C THR A 202 2.42 10.65 13.88
N ILE A 203 2.49 11.74 13.10
CA ILE A 203 2.84 11.66 11.67
C ILE A 203 4.28 11.23 11.50
N TRP A 204 5.19 11.73 12.33
CA TRP A 204 6.57 11.29 12.34
C TRP A 204 6.73 9.84 12.80
N LEU A 205 5.89 9.36 13.74
CA LEU A 205 5.83 7.94 14.07
C LEU A 205 5.52 7.10 12.83
N ILE A 206 4.55 7.51 12.03
CA ILE A 206 4.14 6.78 10.81
C ILE A 206 5.26 6.81 9.76
N VAL A 207 5.88 7.97 9.53
CA VAL A 207 7.04 8.10 8.62
C VAL A 207 8.16 7.16 9.04
N CYS A 208 8.57 7.21 10.31
CA CYS A 208 9.61 6.34 10.84
C CYS A 208 9.24 4.86 10.73
N ALA A 209 7.99 4.52 10.93
CA ALA A 209 7.52 3.15 10.85
C ALA A 209 7.55 2.62 9.40
N PHE A 210 7.24 3.41 8.38
CA PHE A 210 7.49 3.04 6.97
C PHE A 210 8.97 2.79 6.69
N LEU A 211 9.85 3.65 7.20
CA LEU A 211 11.30 3.49 7.07
C LEU A 211 11.80 2.23 7.80
N TYR A 212 11.21 1.93 8.95
CA TYR A 212 11.48 0.71 9.71
C TYR A 212 11.11 -0.54 8.91
N SER A 213 9.91 -0.54 8.30
CA SER A 213 9.45 -1.60 7.39
C SER A 213 10.40 -1.79 6.20
N ARG A 214 10.99 -0.71 5.69
CA ARG A 214 12.01 -0.77 4.63
C ARG A 214 13.23 -1.57 5.07
N GLY A 215 13.64 -1.44 6.33
CA GLY A 215 14.71 -2.25 6.92
C GLY A 215 14.41 -3.75 6.91
N PHE A 216 13.18 -4.15 7.28
CA PHE A 216 12.74 -5.55 7.22
C PHE A 216 12.79 -6.13 5.80
N ILE A 217 12.32 -5.36 4.82
CA ILE A 217 12.31 -5.78 3.41
C ILE A 217 13.74 -5.89 2.87
N LYS A 218 14.59 -4.87 3.11
CA LYS A 218 15.93 -4.79 2.56
C LYS A 218 16.88 -5.82 3.18
N SER A 219 16.81 -6.04 4.49
CA SER A 219 17.63 -7.04 5.18
C SER A 219 17.22 -8.48 4.89
N GLY A 220 15.96 -8.73 4.55
CA GLY A 220 15.38 -10.06 4.42
C GLY A 220 14.99 -10.71 5.75
N LEU A 221 15.09 -10.00 6.88
CA LEU A 221 14.79 -10.54 8.20
C LEU A 221 13.37 -11.09 8.30
N GLY A 222 12.38 -10.40 7.73
CA GLY A 222 10.99 -10.86 7.72
C GLY A 222 10.81 -12.20 7.01
N LYS A 223 11.48 -12.38 5.85
CA LYS A 223 11.50 -13.64 5.11
C LYS A 223 12.12 -14.77 5.95
N ARG A 224 13.23 -14.50 6.61
CA ARG A 224 13.92 -15.47 7.48
C ARG A 224 13.06 -15.89 8.67
N ILE A 225 12.41 -14.94 9.36
CA ILE A 225 11.50 -15.22 10.47
C ILE A 225 10.39 -16.17 10.00
N ALA A 226 9.74 -15.87 8.89
CA ALA A 226 8.67 -16.69 8.36
C ALA A 226 9.12 -18.11 8.02
N PHE A 227 10.26 -18.29 7.32
CA PHE A 227 10.75 -19.63 7.01
C PHE A 227 11.23 -20.40 8.23
N ARG A 228 11.79 -19.75 9.27
CA ARG A 228 12.11 -20.41 10.53
C ARG A 228 10.85 -20.94 11.24
N ILE A 229 9.77 -20.17 11.24
CA ILE A 229 8.51 -20.61 11.83
C ILE A 229 7.90 -21.75 11.02
N ILE A 230 7.93 -21.67 9.67
CA ILE A 230 7.45 -22.75 8.79
C ILE A 230 8.27 -24.02 8.99
N GLU A 231 9.59 -23.93 9.10
CA GLU A 231 10.48 -25.05 9.41
C GLU A 231 10.11 -25.74 10.73
N ALA A 232 9.75 -24.93 11.74
CA ALA A 232 9.45 -25.45 13.07
C ALA A 232 8.11 -26.18 13.15
N ILE A 233 7.05 -25.62 12.57
CA ILE A 233 5.68 -26.12 12.78
C ILE A 233 4.92 -26.52 11.51
N GLY A 234 5.44 -26.26 10.31
CA GLY A 234 4.75 -26.51 9.03
C GLY A 234 4.74 -27.99 8.63
N LYS A 235 3.83 -28.81 9.15
CA LYS A 235 3.73 -30.26 8.85
C LYS A 235 2.44 -30.64 8.08
N SER A 236 1.45 -29.78 8.08
CA SER A 236 0.15 -29.97 7.44
C SER A 236 -0.36 -28.64 6.91
N ALA A 237 -1.41 -28.63 6.09
CA ALA A 237 -2.03 -27.40 5.62
C ALA A 237 -2.44 -26.50 6.78
N LEU A 238 -3.06 -27.05 7.82
CA LEU A 238 -3.48 -26.30 9.01
C LEU A 238 -2.29 -25.71 9.77
N SER A 239 -1.26 -26.51 10.03
CA SER A 239 -0.06 -26.01 10.75
C SER A 239 0.73 -25.02 9.91
N LEU A 240 0.72 -25.11 8.59
CA LEU A 240 1.28 -24.11 7.70
C LEU A 240 0.49 -22.81 7.76
N GLY A 241 -0.84 -22.88 7.85
CA GLY A 241 -1.69 -21.72 8.13
C GLY A 241 -1.33 -21.04 9.45
N TYR A 242 -1.12 -21.81 10.53
CA TYR A 242 -0.66 -21.26 11.81
C TYR A 242 0.77 -20.70 11.74
N ALA A 243 1.65 -21.28 10.93
CA ALA A 243 2.99 -20.74 10.72
C ALA A 243 2.94 -19.36 10.04
N ILE A 244 2.06 -19.18 9.06
CA ILE A 244 1.81 -17.88 8.41
C ILE A 244 1.24 -16.90 9.45
N ALA A 245 0.24 -17.30 10.24
CA ALA A 245 -0.39 -16.46 11.25
C ALA A 245 0.62 -15.98 12.32
N LEU A 246 1.48 -16.88 12.81
CA LEU A 246 2.52 -16.54 13.77
C LEU A 246 3.59 -15.63 13.16
N SER A 247 3.96 -15.86 11.91
CA SER A 247 4.93 -15.01 11.19
C SER A 247 4.40 -13.58 11.08
N GLU A 248 3.12 -13.44 10.72
CA GLU A 248 2.43 -12.15 10.63
C GLU A 248 2.39 -11.44 11.99
N LEU A 249 2.01 -12.17 13.05
CA LEU A 249 1.95 -11.63 14.40
C LEU A 249 3.31 -11.09 14.87
N VAL A 250 4.38 -11.83 14.62
CA VAL A 250 5.75 -11.43 15.03
C VAL A 250 6.22 -10.19 14.29
N ILE A 251 5.90 -10.06 13.00
CA ILE A 251 6.39 -8.95 12.17
C ILE A 251 5.50 -7.70 12.33
N SER A 252 4.22 -7.86 12.66
CA SER A 252 3.22 -6.79 12.62
C SER A 252 3.53 -5.57 13.51
N PRO A 253 4.07 -5.69 14.74
CA PRO A 253 4.32 -4.52 15.58
C PRO A 253 5.32 -3.52 14.99
N ALA A 254 6.22 -3.99 14.12
CA ALA A 254 7.27 -3.16 13.52
C ALA A 254 6.98 -2.75 12.07
N THR A 255 5.85 -3.15 11.51
CA THR A 255 5.57 -2.93 10.08
C THR A 255 4.18 -2.34 9.90
N PRO A 256 4.03 -1.00 9.95
CA PRO A 256 2.72 -0.32 9.95
C PRO A 256 2.05 -0.28 8.58
N SER A 257 2.67 -0.81 7.57
CA SER A 257 2.05 -0.94 6.25
C SER A 257 1.61 -2.38 6.02
N ALA A 258 0.31 -2.65 6.12
CA ALA A 258 -0.29 -3.92 5.74
C ALA A 258 0.13 -4.33 4.31
N THR A 259 0.22 -3.37 3.38
CA THR A 259 0.70 -3.61 2.01
C THR A 259 2.14 -4.09 1.96
N ALA A 260 3.03 -3.46 2.73
CA ALA A 260 4.45 -3.84 2.77
C ALA A 260 4.65 -5.18 3.50
N ARG A 261 3.93 -5.41 4.60
CA ARG A 261 4.00 -6.62 5.42
C ARG A 261 3.32 -7.80 4.74
N GLY A 262 2.01 -7.74 4.57
CA GLY A 262 1.22 -8.81 3.96
C GLY A 262 1.54 -8.98 2.48
N GLY A 263 1.57 -7.88 1.69
CA GLY A 263 1.82 -7.92 0.26
C GLY A 263 3.29 -8.04 -0.13
N GLY A 264 4.20 -7.37 0.58
CA GLY A 264 5.63 -7.32 0.22
C GLY A 264 6.49 -8.41 0.85
N ILE A 265 6.15 -8.90 2.05
CA ILE A 265 6.92 -9.93 2.75
C ILE A 265 6.21 -11.28 2.68
N LEU A 266 4.96 -11.37 3.14
CA LEU A 266 4.29 -12.67 3.30
C LEU A 266 3.70 -13.21 2.00
N TYR A 267 3.06 -12.39 1.18
CA TYR A 267 2.47 -12.86 -0.08
C TYR A 267 3.46 -13.59 -0.99
N PRO A 268 4.70 -13.10 -1.24
CA PRO A 268 5.69 -13.85 -2.02
C PRO A 268 6.03 -15.22 -1.42
N ILE A 269 6.11 -15.32 -0.09
CA ILE A 269 6.37 -16.58 0.62
C ILE A 269 5.19 -17.54 0.45
N VAL A 270 3.96 -17.06 0.71
CA VAL A 270 2.72 -17.83 0.56
C VAL A 270 2.57 -18.34 -0.87
N ARG A 271 2.86 -17.50 -1.86
CA ARG A 271 2.81 -17.85 -3.28
C ARG A 271 3.87 -18.89 -3.64
N SER A 272 5.12 -18.68 -3.21
CA SER A 272 6.22 -19.64 -3.44
C SER A 272 5.89 -21.02 -2.85
N LEU A 273 5.35 -21.06 -1.62
CA LEU A 273 4.90 -22.29 -0.99
C LEU A 273 3.77 -22.99 -1.77
N ALA A 274 2.76 -22.23 -2.22
CA ALA A 274 1.67 -22.76 -3.01
C ALA A 274 2.19 -23.37 -4.32
N GLU A 275 3.04 -22.64 -5.05
CA GLU A 275 3.64 -23.10 -6.32
C GLU A 275 4.56 -24.33 -6.13
N ALA A 276 5.39 -24.35 -5.07
CA ALA A 276 6.25 -25.48 -4.74
C ALA A 276 5.46 -26.76 -4.37
N LEU A 277 4.27 -26.57 -3.81
CA LEU A 277 3.34 -27.66 -3.51
C LEU A 277 2.43 -28.01 -4.71
N GLY A 278 2.73 -27.49 -5.90
CA GLY A 278 2.03 -27.78 -7.14
C GLY A 278 0.66 -27.10 -7.27
N SER A 279 0.40 -26.04 -6.51
CA SER A 279 -0.81 -25.24 -6.60
C SER A 279 -0.52 -23.95 -7.37
N LYS A 280 -1.21 -23.76 -8.50
CA LYS A 280 -1.12 -22.57 -9.36
C LYS A 280 -2.50 -21.95 -9.54
N PRO A 281 -2.58 -20.67 -9.95
CA PRO A 281 -3.86 -20.04 -10.29
C PRO A 281 -4.65 -20.84 -11.31
N GLY A 282 -5.97 -20.86 -11.19
CA GLY A 282 -6.86 -21.65 -12.05
C GLY A 282 -7.16 -23.04 -11.50
N GLU A 283 -7.06 -24.07 -12.32
CA GLU A 283 -7.54 -25.44 -12.00
C GLU A 283 -6.91 -26.05 -10.73
N SER A 284 -5.62 -25.79 -10.48
CA SER A 284 -4.93 -26.34 -9.30
C SER A 284 -4.93 -25.41 -8.08
N ALA A 285 -5.63 -24.28 -8.12
CA ALA A 285 -5.64 -23.31 -7.02
C ALA A 285 -6.13 -23.94 -5.70
N ARG A 286 -7.14 -24.81 -5.77
CA ARG A 286 -7.72 -25.49 -4.60
C ARG A 286 -6.81 -26.56 -3.99
N ARG A 287 -5.76 -26.96 -4.67
CA ARG A 287 -4.81 -27.93 -4.11
C ARG A 287 -4.31 -27.46 -2.73
N ILE A 288 -3.87 -26.19 -2.61
CA ILE A 288 -3.58 -25.55 -1.33
C ILE A 288 -3.55 -24.01 -1.44
N GLY A 289 -3.36 -23.46 -2.63
CA GLY A 289 -3.13 -22.04 -2.85
C GLY A 289 -4.29 -21.17 -2.39
N THR A 290 -5.52 -21.53 -2.71
CA THR A 290 -6.73 -20.82 -2.26
C THR A 290 -6.75 -20.67 -0.73
N TYR A 291 -6.47 -21.75 0.00
CA TYR A 291 -6.41 -21.77 1.46
C TYR A 291 -5.31 -20.85 1.99
N LEU A 292 -4.08 -20.99 1.47
CA LEU A 292 -2.94 -20.21 1.96
C LEU A 292 -3.10 -18.71 1.68
N MET A 293 -3.65 -18.33 0.51
CA MET A 293 -3.93 -16.93 0.17
C MET A 293 -4.97 -16.32 1.10
N GLN A 294 -6.05 -17.05 1.39
CA GLN A 294 -7.09 -16.62 2.32
C GLN A 294 -6.54 -16.50 3.75
N VAL A 295 -5.78 -17.49 4.22
CA VAL A 295 -5.14 -17.42 5.53
C VAL A 295 -4.21 -16.23 5.64
N GLY A 296 -3.30 -16.04 4.67
CA GLY A 296 -2.35 -14.93 4.69
C GLY A 296 -3.05 -13.57 4.76
N TYR A 297 -4.08 -13.36 3.94
CA TYR A 297 -4.81 -12.11 3.92
C TYR A 297 -5.64 -11.85 5.20
N HIS A 298 -6.42 -12.83 5.66
CA HIS A 298 -7.24 -12.66 6.85
C HIS A 298 -6.40 -12.54 8.14
N THR A 299 -5.22 -13.15 8.15
CA THR A 299 -4.26 -12.98 9.24
C THR A 299 -3.73 -11.55 9.28
N ASP A 300 -3.33 -10.98 8.12
CA ASP A 300 -2.92 -9.56 8.02
C ASP A 300 -4.04 -8.62 8.51
N ALA A 301 -5.29 -8.89 8.14
CA ALA A 301 -6.44 -8.11 8.59
C ALA A 301 -6.61 -8.13 10.13
N VAL A 302 -6.45 -9.30 10.77
CA VAL A 302 -6.55 -9.41 12.24
C VAL A 302 -5.36 -8.74 12.92
N THR A 303 -4.13 -8.95 12.45
CA THR A 303 -2.95 -8.35 13.09
C THR A 303 -2.91 -6.83 12.94
N CYS A 304 -3.55 -6.24 11.90
CA CYS A 304 -3.75 -4.79 11.79
C CYS A 304 -4.45 -4.21 13.02
N THR A 305 -5.38 -4.94 13.64
CA THR A 305 -6.12 -4.47 14.84
C THR A 305 -5.28 -4.47 16.11
N MET A 306 -4.18 -5.25 16.18
CA MET A 306 -3.56 -5.64 17.46
C MET A 306 -2.60 -4.60 18.04
N PHE A 307 -1.93 -3.81 17.21
CA PHE A 307 -0.93 -2.83 17.65
C PHE A 307 -1.15 -1.48 16.97
N VAL A 308 -0.86 -0.39 17.67
CA VAL A 308 -0.89 0.96 17.08
C VAL A 308 0.01 1.02 15.84
N THR A 309 1.16 0.35 15.89
CA THR A 309 2.16 0.36 14.82
C THR A 309 1.96 -0.73 13.76
N SER A 310 0.87 -1.51 13.80
CA SER A 310 0.63 -2.57 12.81
C SER A 310 -0.08 -2.10 11.52
N MET A 311 -0.71 -0.92 11.57
CA MET A 311 -1.37 -0.30 10.42
C MET A 311 -1.28 1.22 10.52
N ALA A 312 -1.02 1.91 9.40
CA ALA A 312 -0.82 3.37 9.38
C ALA A 312 -2.06 4.18 9.82
N GLY A 313 -3.25 3.60 9.73
CA GLY A 313 -4.50 4.20 10.22
C GLY A 313 -4.63 4.25 11.73
N ASN A 314 -3.98 3.34 12.48
CA ASN A 314 -4.12 3.26 13.93
C ASN A 314 -3.53 4.49 14.64
N PRO A 315 -2.30 4.94 14.34
CA PRO A 315 -1.80 6.19 14.89
C PRO A 315 -2.66 7.39 14.50
N LEU A 316 -3.27 7.38 13.31
CA LEU A 316 -4.22 8.43 12.91
C LEU A 316 -5.46 8.43 13.82
N CYS A 317 -6.02 7.26 14.16
CA CYS A 317 -7.11 7.14 15.13
C CYS A 317 -6.70 7.72 16.50
N VAL A 318 -5.48 7.38 16.98
CA VAL A 318 -4.94 7.92 18.24
C VAL A 318 -4.88 9.44 18.20
N ALA A 319 -4.31 10.01 17.16
CA ALA A 319 -4.20 11.46 17.01
C ALA A 319 -5.56 12.17 16.89
N LEU A 320 -6.51 11.56 16.16
CA LEU A 320 -7.87 12.09 16.05
C LEU A 320 -8.63 11.99 17.38
N ALA A 321 -8.47 10.90 18.16
CA ALA A 321 -9.06 10.75 19.48
C ALA A 321 -8.54 11.83 20.44
N GLU A 322 -7.24 12.08 20.47
CA GLU A 322 -6.64 13.15 21.27
C GLU A 322 -7.26 14.52 20.91
N LYS A 323 -7.39 14.83 19.62
CA LYS A 323 -7.93 16.11 19.15
C LYS A 323 -9.43 16.27 19.38
N THR A 324 -10.19 15.18 19.32
CA THR A 324 -11.67 15.21 19.40
C THR A 324 -12.17 15.04 20.81
N LEU A 325 -11.56 14.13 21.58
CA LEU A 325 -12.03 13.74 22.92
C LEU A 325 -11.07 14.16 24.04
N GLY A 326 -9.87 14.63 23.73
CA GLY A 326 -8.83 14.97 24.72
C GLY A 326 -8.22 13.75 25.42
N VAL A 327 -8.40 12.53 24.89
CA VAL A 327 -7.89 11.29 25.48
C VAL A 327 -6.60 10.83 24.83
N GLN A 328 -5.66 10.37 25.63
CA GLN A 328 -4.40 9.80 25.15
C GLN A 328 -4.48 8.28 25.13
N VAL A 329 -4.28 7.69 23.96
CA VAL A 329 -4.17 6.25 23.76
C VAL A 329 -2.71 5.88 23.60
N THR A 330 -2.12 5.22 24.59
CA THR A 330 -0.73 4.76 24.54
C THR A 330 -0.59 3.50 23.66
N TRP A 331 0.63 3.20 23.20
CA TRP A 331 0.92 1.98 22.44
C TRP A 331 0.51 0.72 23.26
N MET A 332 0.89 0.69 24.54
CA MET A 332 0.55 -0.44 25.42
C MET A 332 -0.93 -0.47 25.77
N GLY A 333 -1.59 0.68 25.92
CA GLY A 333 -3.04 0.76 26.16
C GLY A 333 -3.82 0.13 24.99
N TRP A 334 -3.45 0.43 23.76
CA TRP A 334 -4.02 -0.20 22.57
C TRP A 334 -3.72 -1.70 22.53
N ALA A 335 -2.44 -2.08 22.65
CA ALA A 335 -2.01 -3.47 22.57
C ALA A 335 -2.68 -4.33 23.67
N SER A 336 -2.76 -3.83 24.91
CA SER A 336 -3.42 -4.56 25.99
C SER A 336 -4.92 -4.75 25.74
N ALA A 337 -5.60 -3.75 25.15
CA ALA A 337 -7.02 -3.87 24.82
C ALA A 337 -7.27 -4.85 23.65
N ALA A 338 -6.36 -4.94 22.71
CA ALA A 338 -6.54 -5.73 21.49
C ALA A 338 -5.98 -7.16 21.57
N ILE A 339 -4.99 -7.42 22.45
CA ILE A 339 -4.19 -8.67 22.41
C ILE A 339 -5.05 -9.92 22.68
N VAL A 340 -5.91 -9.91 23.66
CA VAL A 340 -6.71 -11.08 24.02
C VAL A 340 -7.73 -11.41 22.93
N PRO A 341 -8.63 -10.50 22.51
CA PRO A 341 -9.58 -10.81 21.43
C PRO A 341 -8.85 -11.02 20.09
N GLY A 342 -7.77 -10.29 19.83
CA GLY A 342 -6.97 -10.43 18.61
C GLY A 342 -6.28 -11.77 18.48
N LEU A 343 -5.69 -12.31 19.56
CA LEU A 343 -5.09 -13.64 19.55
C LEU A 343 -6.13 -14.73 19.30
N ILE A 344 -7.32 -14.61 19.90
CA ILE A 344 -8.40 -15.57 19.69
C ILE A 344 -8.88 -15.51 18.23
N ALA A 345 -9.08 -14.30 17.69
CA ALA A 345 -9.42 -14.13 16.28
C ALA A 345 -8.34 -14.73 15.36
N LEU A 346 -7.06 -14.46 15.66
CA LEU A 346 -5.91 -14.94 14.89
C LEU A 346 -5.83 -16.48 14.88
N LEU A 347 -6.06 -17.12 16.03
CA LEU A 347 -6.09 -18.58 16.13
C LEU A 347 -7.25 -19.20 15.33
N LEU A 348 -8.36 -18.48 15.20
CA LEU A 348 -9.50 -18.97 14.42
C LEU A 348 -9.32 -18.83 12.91
N VAL A 349 -8.50 -17.89 12.41
CA VAL A 349 -8.32 -17.68 10.97
C VAL A 349 -7.95 -18.97 10.23
N PRO A 350 -6.82 -19.67 10.56
CA PRO A 350 -6.46 -20.88 9.82
C PRO A 350 -7.50 -21.99 9.92
N TYR A 351 -8.13 -22.14 11.09
CA TYR A 351 -9.18 -23.14 11.31
C TYR A 351 -10.45 -22.84 10.49
N VAL A 352 -10.93 -21.62 10.52
CA VAL A 352 -12.13 -21.20 9.78
C VAL A 352 -11.88 -21.30 8.28
N MET A 353 -10.72 -20.85 7.79
CA MET A 353 -10.36 -20.97 6.38
C MET A 353 -10.22 -22.43 5.94
N MET A 354 -9.76 -23.33 6.81
CA MET A 354 -9.76 -24.78 6.55
C MET A 354 -11.18 -25.32 6.30
N LYS A 355 -12.21 -24.73 6.88
CA LYS A 355 -13.61 -25.11 6.70
C LYS A 355 -14.27 -24.40 5.51
N LEU A 356 -13.94 -23.14 5.26
CA LEU A 356 -14.54 -22.34 4.19
C LEU A 356 -13.90 -22.57 2.81
N SER A 357 -12.60 -22.79 2.78
CA SER A 357 -11.79 -23.03 1.58
C SER A 357 -10.87 -24.23 1.81
N PRO A 358 -11.42 -25.45 2.00
CA PRO A 358 -10.64 -26.62 2.34
C PRO A 358 -9.62 -26.94 1.22
N PRO A 359 -8.34 -27.14 1.57
CA PRO A 359 -7.34 -27.57 0.61
C PRO A 359 -7.47 -29.08 0.31
N GLU A 360 -7.18 -29.46 -0.92
CA GLU A 360 -7.09 -30.87 -1.32
C GLU A 360 -5.88 -31.55 -0.68
N LEU A 361 -4.76 -30.81 -0.57
CA LEU A 361 -3.52 -31.27 0.05
C LEU A 361 -3.53 -30.96 1.55
N VAL A 362 -3.97 -31.91 2.38
CA VAL A 362 -4.03 -31.75 3.84
C VAL A 362 -2.69 -32.06 4.51
N HIS A 363 -2.02 -33.13 4.10
CA HIS A 363 -0.71 -33.54 4.62
C HIS A 363 0.40 -33.04 3.70
N ILE A 364 1.42 -32.40 4.28
CA ILE A 364 2.54 -31.81 3.55
C ILE A 364 3.83 -32.44 4.05
N PRO A 365 4.30 -33.53 3.43
CA PRO A 365 5.45 -34.29 3.94
C PRO A 365 6.74 -33.48 3.98
N ASP A 366 6.94 -32.52 3.06
CA ASP A 366 8.21 -31.81 2.84
C ASP A 366 8.13 -30.29 3.05
N ALA A 367 7.13 -29.75 3.79
CA ALA A 367 7.09 -28.32 4.10
C ALA A 367 8.35 -27.84 4.85
N LYS A 368 8.88 -28.69 5.73
CA LYS A 368 10.13 -28.43 6.43
C LYS A 368 11.32 -28.36 5.47
N GLY A 369 11.43 -29.29 4.53
CA GLY A 369 12.48 -29.32 3.52
C GLY A 369 12.41 -28.09 2.58
N LEU A 370 11.23 -27.64 2.22
CA LEU A 370 11.05 -26.39 1.46
C LEU A 370 11.59 -25.18 2.24
N ALA A 371 11.21 -25.04 3.50
CA ALA A 371 11.68 -23.95 4.34
C ALA A 371 13.22 -24.02 4.56
N GLN A 372 13.78 -25.21 4.73
CA GLN A 372 15.22 -25.41 4.86
C GLN A 372 16.00 -25.05 3.59
N ARG A 373 15.47 -25.34 2.41
CA ARG A 373 16.09 -24.93 1.13
C ARG A 373 16.16 -23.40 1.03
N GLU A 374 15.04 -22.72 1.27
CA GLU A 374 14.99 -21.26 1.26
C GLU A 374 15.94 -20.64 2.30
N LEU A 375 16.01 -21.20 3.52
CA LEU A 375 16.94 -20.75 4.55
C LEU A 375 18.41 -21.02 4.18
N SER A 376 18.70 -22.13 3.50
CA SER A 376 20.06 -22.44 3.03
C SER A 376 20.49 -21.51 1.89
N GLU A 377 19.57 -21.14 0.98
CA GLU A 377 19.80 -20.14 -0.07
C GLU A 377 20.05 -18.74 0.51
N MET A 378 19.36 -18.40 1.60
CA MET A 378 19.61 -17.15 2.33
C MET A 378 20.97 -17.13 3.05
N GLY A 379 21.56 -18.28 3.29
CA GLY A 379 22.83 -18.42 4.04
C GLY A 379 22.72 -18.02 5.52
N PRO A 380 23.86 -17.79 6.20
CA PRO A 380 23.88 -17.35 7.60
C PRO A 380 23.31 -15.94 7.75
N MET A 381 22.83 -15.61 8.97
CA MET A 381 22.33 -14.27 9.26
C MET A 381 23.40 -13.20 9.00
N SER A 382 23.06 -12.25 8.13
CA SER A 382 23.89 -11.09 7.83
C SER A 382 24.00 -10.14 9.03
N LEU A 383 24.98 -9.23 9.02
CA LEU A 383 25.11 -8.20 10.06
C LEU A 383 23.89 -7.28 10.08
N ALA A 384 23.30 -6.98 8.91
CA ALA A 384 22.07 -6.19 8.81
C ALA A 384 20.88 -6.89 9.47
N GLU A 385 20.70 -8.21 9.27
CA GLU A 385 19.63 -8.97 9.92
C GLU A 385 19.84 -9.04 11.44
N LYS A 386 21.07 -9.26 11.92
CA LYS A 386 21.39 -9.28 13.36
C LYS A 386 21.15 -7.91 14.00
N GLY A 387 21.65 -6.84 13.38
CA GLY A 387 21.44 -5.47 13.84
C GLY A 387 19.96 -5.10 13.91
N LEU A 388 19.22 -5.40 12.85
CA LEU A 388 17.78 -5.15 12.82
C LEU A 388 17.01 -5.97 13.87
N SER A 389 17.43 -7.23 14.14
CA SER A 389 16.80 -8.06 15.18
C SER A 389 16.97 -7.44 16.56
N VAL A 390 18.17 -6.92 16.87
CA VAL A 390 18.43 -6.22 18.14
C VAL A 390 17.58 -4.94 18.24
N ILE A 391 17.59 -4.11 17.19
CA ILE A 391 16.79 -2.89 17.14
C ILE A 391 15.30 -3.22 17.31
N PHE A 392 14.82 -4.28 16.68
CA PHE A 392 13.42 -4.71 16.77
C PHE A 392 13.04 -5.09 18.20
N VAL A 393 13.80 -5.98 18.84
CA VAL A 393 13.51 -6.40 20.22
C VAL A 393 13.60 -5.21 21.18
N ALA A 394 14.61 -4.34 21.02
CA ALA A 394 14.75 -3.14 21.84
C ALA A 394 13.56 -2.16 21.65
N SER A 395 13.10 -1.96 20.42
CA SER A 395 11.94 -1.11 20.15
C SER A 395 10.68 -1.66 20.80
N LEU A 396 10.43 -2.97 20.69
CA LEU A 396 9.28 -3.62 21.34
C LEU A 396 9.34 -3.49 22.86
N ALA A 397 10.51 -3.68 23.45
CA ALA A 397 10.70 -3.55 24.90
C ALA A 397 10.44 -2.10 25.37
N LEU A 398 10.92 -1.09 24.63
CA LEU A 398 10.68 0.32 24.93
C LEU A 398 9.21 0.70 24.75
N TRP A 399 8.54 0.24 23.69
CA TRP A 399 7.09 0.49 23.52
C TRP A 399 6.26 -0.17 24.62
N ALA A 400 6.58 -1.42 24.99
CA ALA A 400 5.90 -2.12 26.07
C ALA A 400 6.13 -1.48 27.44
N SER A 401 7.31 -0.90 27.67
CA SER A 401 7.64 -0.21 28.91
C SER A 401 7.30 1.29 28.93
N SER A 402 6.63 1.81 27.91
CA SER A 402 6.34 3.25 27.79
C SER A 402 5.59 3.83 28.99
N GLY A 403 4.70 3.05 29.62
CA GLY A 403 4.03 3.43 30.86
C GLY A 403 4.95 3.59 32.07
N LEU A 404 6.12 2.93 32.07
CA LEU A 404 7.12 3.02 33.14
C LEU A 404 8.20 4.06 32.83
N THR A 405 8.62 4.14 31.57
CA THR A 405 9.71 5.00 31.12
C THR A 405 9.28 6.42 30.78
N GLY A 406 8.00 6.63 30.51
CA GLY A 406 7.47 7.89 30.00
C GLY A 406 7.92 8.22 28.56
N ILE A 407 8.58 7.27 27.86
CA ILE A 407 9.06 7.49 26.49
C ILE A 407 7.93 7.17 25.53
N ASP A 408 7.54 8.16 24.73
CA ASP A 408 6.53 8.00 23.69
C ASP A 408 6.98 7.07 22.55
N ALA A 409 6.02 6.56 21.79
CA ALA A 409 6.29 5.65 20.68
C ALA A 409 7.14 6.30 19.57
N THR A 410 6.98 7.60 19.33
CA THR A 410 7.66 8.33 18.25
C THR A 410 9.18 8.44 18.45
N PRO A 411 9.73 8.89 19.60
CA PRO A 411 11.16 8.89 19.85
C PRO A 411 11.80 7.50 19.68
N VAL A 412 11.12 6.44 20.10
CA VAL A 412 11.61 5.06 19.94
C VAL A 412 11.74 4.72 18.45
N ALA A 413 10.70 5.02 17.65
CA ALA A 413 10.74 4.77 16.20
C ALA A 413 11.82 5.60 15.49
N MET A 414 11.99 6.87 15.86
CA MET A 414 13.06 7.74 15.34
C MET A 414 14.44 7.20 15.68
N GLY A 415 14.66 6.79 16.93
CA GLY A 415 15.92 6.16 17.36
C GLY A 415 16.23 4.89 16.59
N ALA A 416 15.22 4.05 16.36
CA ALA A 416 15.39 2.84 15.57
C ALA A 416 15.82 3.14 14.13
N VAL A 417 15.21 4.14 13.47
CA VAL A 417 15.60 4.57 12.11
C VAL A 417 17.02 5.13 12.10
N CYS A 418 17.39 5.96 13.09
CA CYS A 418 18.75 6.46 13.21
C CYS A 418 19.76 5.32 13.33
N LEU A 419 19.50 4.33 14.19
CA LEU A 419 20.37 3.16 14.35
C LEU A 419 20.45 2.33 13.06
N MET A 420 19.36 2.15 12.32
CA MET A 420 19.37 1.46 11.04
C MET A 420 20.22 2.19 9.99
N ILE A 421 20.23 3.52 9.99
CA ILE A 421 21.10 4.32 9.11
C ILE A 421 22.57 4.19 9.55
N MET A 422 22.84 4.32 10.85
CA MET A 422 24.21 4.22 11.40
C MET A 422 24.83 2.84 11.19
N LEU A 423 24.04 1.77 11.18
CA LEU A 423 24.46 0.40 10.94
C LEU A 423 24.40 -0.01 9.45
N ASP A 424 24.13 0.94 8.53
CA ASP A 424 24.00 0.72 7.09
C ASP A 424 22.97 -0.36 6.70
N ILE A 425 21.97 -0.60 7.56
CA ILE A 425 20.84 -1.47 7.25
C ILE A 425 19.98 -0.82 6.17
N ILE A 426 19.72 0.49 6.31
CA ILE A 426 19.16 1.35 5.27
C ILE A 426 20.12 2.52 5.05
N ASN A 427 20.19 3.03 3.82
CA ASN A 427 20.95 4.23 3.50
C ASN A 427 20.02 5.42 3.25
N TRP A 428 20.59 6.63 3.13
CA TRP A 428 19.82 7.84 2.93
C TRP A 428 18.97 7.82 1.64
N GLN A 429 19.43 7.12 0.60
CA GLN A 429 18.67 6.94 -0.63
C GLN A 429 17.44 6.03 -0.43
N ASP A 430 17.51 5.05 0.47
CA ASP A 430 16.35 4.25 0.85
C ASP A 430 15.31 5.12 1.56
N VAL A 431 15.75 6.06 2.42
CA VAL A 431 14.87 7.03 3.09
C VAL A 431 14.16 7.92 2.07
N ILE A 432 14.89 8.54 1.15
CA ILE A 432 14.31 9.44 0.13
C ILE A 432 13.35 8.68 -0.81
N LYS A 433 13.68 7.44 -1.16
CA LYS A 433 12.89 6.63 -2.11
C LYS A 433 11.67 5.95 -1.48
N GLU A 434 11.51 5.98 -0.16
CA GLU A 434 10.34 5.39 0.50
C GLU A 434 9.10 6.28 0.27
N LYS A 435 8.47 6.08 -0.88
CA LYS A 435 7.31 6.87 -1.32
C LYS A 435 6.15 6.82 -0.32
N GLY A 436 5.94 5.65 0.32
CA GLY A 436 4.85 5.47 1.28
C GLY A 436 4.97 6.37 2.49
N ALA A 437 6.20 6.59 2.99
CA ALA A 437 6.47 7.47 4.11
C ALA A 437 6.14 8.93 3.79
N TRP A 438 6.63 9.42 2.65
CA TRP A 438 6.44 10.81 2.24
C TRP A 438 5.01 11.11 1.80
N ASP A 439 4.38 10.19 1.08
CA ASP A 439 2.96 10.31 0.71
C ASP A 439 2.09 10.38 1.97
N ALA A 440 2.31 9.49 2.95
CA ALA A 440 1.62 9.52 4.23
C ALA A 440 1.83 10.85 4.96
N MET A 441 3.05 11.36 5.02
CA MET A 441 3.35 12.66 5.63
C MET A 441 2.53 13.79 5.00
N PHE A 442 2.46 13.85 3.66
CA PHE A 442 1.74 14.91 2.96
C PHE A 442 0.24 14.88 3.25
N TRP A 443 -0.43 13.76 3.04
CA TRP A 443 -1.88 13.73 3.19
C TRP A 443 -2.33 13.71 4.65
N MET A 444 -1.60 13.02 5.54
CA MET A 444 -1.95 13.00 6.96
C MET A 444 -1.69 14.34 7.63
N GLY A 445 -0.57 15.02 7.30
CA GLY A 445 -0.27 16.35 7.81
C GLY A 445 -1.36 17.36 7.48
N SER A 446 -1.79 17.39 6.22
CA SER A 446 -2.90 18.25 5.78
C SER A 446 -4.21 17.90 6.50
N LEU A 447 -4.53 16.60 6.59
CA LEU A 447 -5.75 16.14 7.24
C LEU A 447 -5.77 16.48 8.73
N MET A 448 -4.66 16.26 9.44
CA MET A 448 -4.54 16.61 10.86
C MET A 448 -4.71 18.10 11.11
N THR A 449 -4.21 18.94 10.21
CA THR A 449 -4.45 20.38 10.27
C THR A 449 -5.94 20.71 10.13
N LEU A 450 -6.59 20.17 9.08
CA LEU A 450 -8.02 20.43 8.84
C LEU A 450 -8.89 19.89 10.00
N ALA A 451 -8.61 18.69 10.49
CA ALA A 451 -9.32 18.10 11.62
C ALA A 451 -9.14 18.92 12.92
N SER A 452 -7.90 19.39 13.17
CA SER A 452 -7.62 20.27 14.32
C SER A 452 -8.36 21.60 14.22
N ALA A 453 -8.42 22.19 13.02
CA ALA A 453 -9.17 23.42 12.78
C ALA A 453 -10.67 23.24 12.98
N LEU A 454 -11.23 22.12 12.50
CA LEU A 454 -12.64 21.76 12.72
C LEU A 454 -12.95 21.53 14.21
N ALA A 455 -12.09 20.82 14.93
CA ALA A 455 -12.27 20.62 16.36
C ALA A 455 -12.29 21.95 17.12
N LYS A 456 -11.33 22.85 16.83
CA LYS A 456 -11.26 24.18 17.43
C LYS A 456 -12.44 25.09 17.07
N SER A 457 -13.02 24.91 15.88
CA SER A 457 -14.18 25.71 15.43
C SER A 457 -15.50 25.34 16.10
N GLY A 458 -15.56 24.23 16.86
CA GLY A 458 -16.77 23.74 17.53
C GLY A 458 -17.74 22.97 16.62
N ILE A 459 -17.48 22.87 15.31
CA ILE A 459 -18.39 22.20 14.35
C ILE A 459 -18.55 20.70 14.66
N ILE A 460 -17.49 20.03 15.12
CA ILE A 460 -17.56 18.61 15.50
C ILE A 460 -18.52 18.44 16.69
N THR A 461 -18.44 19.30 17.67
CA THR A 461 -19.34 19.29 18.84
C THR A 461 -20.78 19.55 18.42
N TRP A 462 -21.01 20.51 17.50
CA TRP A 462 -22.35 20.81 16.97
C TRP A 462 -22.95 19.59 16.26
N ILE A 463 -22.21 18.93 15.37
CA ILE A 463 -22.63 17.69 14.68
C ILE A 463 -22.91 16.58 15.70
N ALA A 464 -22.00 16.38 16.66
CA ALA A 464 -22.11 15.32 17.67
C ALA A 464 -23.35 15.51 18.56
N ASN A 465 -23.62 16.74 19.00
CA ASN A 465 -24.81 17.05 19.81
C ASN A 465 -26.10 16.79 19.03
N GLY A 466 -26.18 17.22 17.77
CA GLY A 466 -27.36 16.99 16.92
C GLY A 466 -27.61 15.49 16.68
N ALA A 467 -26.57 14.75 16.28
CA ALA A 467 -26.67 13.31 16.06
C ALA A 467 -26.93 12.54 17.38
N GLY A 468 -26.25 12.94 18.46
CA GLY A 468 -26.45 12.33 19.79
C GLY A 468 -27.87 12.53 20.32
N ALA A 469 -28.44 13.73 20.17
CA ALA A 469 -29.84 13.99 20.54
C ALA A 469 -30.81 13.10 19.75
N ALA A 470 -30.59 12.97 18.44
CA ALA A 470 -31.41 12.10 17.60
C ALA A 470 -31.33 10.62 18.00
N ILE A 471 -30.12 10.12 18.38
CA ILE A 471 -29.95 8.73 18.84
C ILE A 471 -30.55 8.56 20.23
N SER A 472 -30.32 9.51 21.16
CA SER A 472 -30.87 9.47 22.51
C SER A 472 -32.40 9.50 22.52
N SER A 473 -33.06 10.13 21.55
CA SER A 473 -34.51 10.12 21.40
C SER A 473 -35.10 8.73 21.15
N LEU A 474 -34.27 7.74 20.76
CA LEU A 474 -34.68 6.34 20.58
C LEU A 474 -34.84 5.60 21.93
N GLY A 475 -34.40 6.21 23.05
CA GLY A 475 -34.55 5.64 24.39
C GLY A 475 -33.63 4.46 24.71
N PHE A 476 -32.60 4.20 23.89
CA PHE A 476 -31.62 3.16 24.19
C PHE A 476 -30.56 3.66 25.19
N ASP A 477 -30.02 2.73 25.97
CA ASP A 477 -28.85 3.00 26.79
C ASP A 477 -27.59 3.27 25.91
N TRP A 478 -26.53 3.74 26.56
CA TRP A 478 -25.30 4.06 25.83
C TRP A 478 -24.65 2.83 25.18
N VAL A 479 -24.81 1.62 25.76
CA VAL A 479 -24.20 0.38 25.22
C VAL A 479 -24.86 0.01 23.91
N ILE A 480 -26.19 0.00 23.85
CA ILE A 480 -26.96 -0.32 22.65
C ILE A 480 -26.74 0.75 21.58
N SER A 481 -26.78 2.04 21.96
CA SER A 481 -26.53 3.16 21.06
C SER A 481 -25.14 3.07 20.45
N CYS A 482 -24.11 2.86 21.28
CA CYS A 482 -22.73 2.71 20.83
C CYS A 482 -22.54 1.48 19.91
N LEU A 483 -23.21 0.35 20.24
CA LEU A 483 -23.18 -0.85 19.41
C LEU A 483 -23.75 -0.61 18.00
N ILE A 484 -24.89 0.07 17.90
CA ILE A 484 -25.50 0.42 16.60
C ILE A 484 -24.56 1.31 15.79
N ILE A 485 -23.98 2.34 16.40
CA ILE A 485 -23.04 3.26 15.77
C ILE A 485 -21.80 2.48 15.29
N LEU A 486 -21.26 1.59 16.12
CA LEU A 486 -20.07 0.79 15.83
C LEU A 486 -20.31 -0.20 14.68
N LEU A 487 -21.46 -0.89 14.67
CA LEU A 487 -21.80 -1.80 13.57
C LEU A 487 -21.98 -1.05 12.26
N PHE A 488 -22.64 0.10 12.28
CA PHE A 488 -22.73 0.96 11.09
C PHE A 488 -21.34 1.42 10.63
N TYR A 489 -20.48 1.88 11.56
CA TYR A 489 -19.09 2.26 11.26
C TYR A 489 -18.29 1.10 10.65
N THR A 490 -18.55 -0.13 11.09
CA THR A 490 -17.88 -1.33 10.57
C THR A 490 -18.30 -1.63 9.14
N TYR A 491 -19.61 -1.81 8.91
CA TYR A 491 -20.10 -2.30 7.62
C TYR A 491 -20.17 -1.23 6.52
N ILE A 492 -20.13 0.07 6.85
CA ILE A 492 -19.99 1.13 5.84
C ILE A 492 -18.68 1.00 5.03
N HIS A 493 -17.74 0.17 5.49
CA HIS A 493 -16.49 -0.10 4.79
C HIS A 493 -16.67 -0.66 3.38
N TYR A 494 -17.80 -1.29 3.07
CA TYR A 494 -18.14 -1.65 1.68
C TYR A 494 -18.13 -0.46 0.71
N ALA A 495 -18.37 0.74 1.19
CA ALA A 495 -18.34 1.97 0.39
C ALA A 495 -16.92 2.58 0.27
N PHE A 496 -15.93 2.03 0.96
CA PHE A 496 -14.57 2.60 1.00
C PHE A 496 -13.53 1.62 0.47
N ALA A 497 -12.75 2.07 -0.50
CA ALA A 497 -11.60 1.31 -1.02
C ALA A 497 -10.30 1.54 -0.20
N SER A 498 -10.36 2.32 0.89
CA SER A 498 -9.22 2.65 1.73
C SER A 498 -9.66 2.81 3.18
N VAL A 499 -9.00 2.08 4.07
CA VAL A 499 -9.19 2.21 5.54
C VAL A 499 -8.87 3.62 6.01
N THR A 500 -7.75 4.18 5.54
CA THR A 500 -7.32 5.53 5.95
C THR A 500 -8.28 6.61 5.47
N ALA A 501 -8.85 6.48 4.27
CA ALA A 501 -9.90 7.38 3.80
C ALA A 501 -11.15 7.29 4.69
N ARG A 502 -11.57 6.09 5.11
CA ARG A 502 -12.71 5.90 6.02
C ARG A 502 -12.44 6.49 7.41
N ILE A 503 -11.27 6.23 7.99
CA ILE A 503 -10.87 6.82 9.27
C ILE A 503 -10.93 8.35 9.18
N SER A 504 -10.34 8.90 8.13
CA SER A 504 -10.31 10.35 7.89
C SER A 504 -11.71 10.97 7.78
N ALA A 505 -12.63 10.23 7.14
CA ALA A 505 -14.00 10.70 6.90
C ALA A 505 -14.89 10.62 8.16
N LEU A 506 -14.78 9.53 8.91
CA LEU A 506 -15.84 9.11 9.83
C LEU A 506 -15.39 9.01 11.29
N TYR A 507 -14.14 8.63 11.57
CA TYR A 507 -13.72 8.26 12.92
C TYR A 507 -13.99 9.37 13.95
N ALA A 508 -13.55 10.60 13.69
CA ALA A 508 -13.73 11.71 14.63
C ALA A 508 -15.19 12.00 14.95
N ALA A 509 -16.06 12.00 13.93
CA ALA A 509 -17.50 12.22 14.12
C ALA A 509 -18.15 11.08 14.92
N PHE A 510 -17.82 9.83 14.60
CA PHE A 510 -18.42 8.67 15.24
C PHE A 510 -18.02 8.53 16.71
N ILE A 511 -16.74 8.79 17.06
CA ILE A 511 -16.31 8.79 18.47
C ILE A 511 -16.96 9.93 19.25
N ALA A 512 -17.09 11.12 18.64
CA ALA A 512 -17.75 12.25 19.30
C ALA A 512 -19.23 11.94 19.60
N VAL A 513 -19.99 11.42 18.62
CA VAL A 513 -21.38 11.01 18.79
C VAL A 513 -21.51 9.92 19.87
N SER A 514 -20.60 8.93 19.88
CA SER A 514 -20.64 7.85 20.88
C SER A 514 -20.43 8.37 22.31
N VAL A 515 -19.60 9.39 22.49
CA VAL A 515 -19.41 10.02 23.81
C VAL A 515 -20.65 10.85 24.22
N THR A 516 -21.32 11.53 23.29
CA THR A 516 -22.54 12.29 23.61
C THR A 516 -23.71 11.42 24.06
N VAL A 517 -23.77 10.15 23.64
CA VAL A 517 -24.75 9.19 24.14
C VAL A 517 -24.34 8.53 25.47
N GLY A 518 -23.20 8.94 26.06
CA GLY A 518 -22.76 8.52 27.40
C GLY A 518 -21.69 7.44 27.45
N ALA A 519 -21.12 7.04 26.31
CA ALA A 519 -20.05 6.04 26.29
C ALA A 519 -18.72 6.58 26.84
N PRO A 520 -17.89 5.79 27.56
CA PRO A 520 -16.60 6.22 28.10
C PRO A 520 -15.62 6.63 26.99
N PRO A 521 -15.02 7.83 27.04
CA PRO A 521 -14.22 8.36 25.93
C PRO A 521 -13.01 7.50 25.53
N LEU A 522 -12.28 6.94 26.51
CA LEU A 522 -11.10 6.10 26.23
C LEU A 522 -11.50 4.76 25.60
N LEU A 523 -12.59 4.14 26.08
CA LEU A 523 -13.15 2.93 25.48
C LEU A 523 -13.53 3.18 24.02
N VAL A 524 -14.27 4.24 23.76
CA VAL A 524 -14.73 4.62 22.43
C VAL A 524 -13.54 4.84 21.49
N ALA A 525 -12.52 5.59 21.92
CA ALA A 525 -11.33 5.85 21.15
C ALA A 525 -10.63 4.54 20.72
N ILE A 526 -10.42 3.61 21.65
CA ILE A 526 -9.74 2.34 21.38
C ILE A 526 -10.61 1.43 20.52
N VAL A 527 -11.89 1.26 20.88
CA VAL A 527 -12.78 0.31 20.18
C VAL A 527 -13.04 0.73 18.74
N PHE A 528 -13.37 1.99 18.48
CA PHE A 528 -13.57 2.47 17.12
C PHE A 528 -12.26 2.45 16.30
N GLY A 529 -11.10 2.64 16.97
CA GLY A 529 -9.80 2.47 16.34
C GLY A 529 -9.55 1.03 15.91
N ILE A 530 -9.78 0.05 16.78
CA ILE A 530 -9.69 -1.38 16.45
C ILE A 530 -10.67 -1.75 15.32
N PHE A 531 -11.92 -1.26 15.42
CA PHE A 531 -12.95 -1.50 14.40
C PHE A 531 -12.73 -0.72 13.10
N ALA A 532 -11.73 0.16 13.05
CA ALA A 532 -11.26 0.70 11.79
C ALA A 532 -10.62 -0.40 10.91
N ASP A 533 -10.03 -1.42 11.49
CA ASP A 533 -9.33 -2.49 10.76
C ASP A 533 -10.13 -3.79 10.64
N VAL A 534 -11.03 -4.08 11.58
CA VAL A 534 -11.86 -5.30 11.55
C VAL A 534 -12.52 -5.57 10.19
N PRO A 535 -13.12 -4.59 9.48
CA PRO A 535 -13.80 -4.83 8.22
C PRO A 535 -12.89 -4.87 6.98
N ILE A 536 -11.59 -4.79 7.13
CA ILE A 536 -10.62 -4.91 6.02
C ILE A 536 -10.89 -6.16 5.17
N SER A 537 -11.29 -7.24 5.82
CA SER A 537 -11.57 -8.54 5.20
C SER A 537 -12.75 -8.54 4.23
N LEU A 538 -13.69 -7.59 4.29
CA LEU A 538 -14.97 -7.62 3.56
C LEU A 538 -14.81 -7.67 2.04
N THR A 539 -13.83 -6.95 1.49
CA THR A 539 -13.72 -6.77 0.04
C THR A 539 -12.29 -6.98 -0.47
N HIS A 540 -12.17 -7.27 -1.77
CA HIS A 540 -10.88 -7.39 -2.45
C HIS A 540 -10.18 -6.03 -2.69
N TYR A 541 -10.77 -4.96 -2.23
CA TYR A 541 -10.24 -3.58 -2.26
C TYR A 541 -10.22 -2.92 -0.88
N GLY A 542 -10.49 -3.65 0.20
CA GLY A 542 -10.65 -3.09 1.56
C GLY A 542 -9.41 -2.41 2.12
N ASN A 543 -8.22 -2.85 1.71
CA ASN A 543 -6.95 -2.19 2.02
C ASN A 543 -5.95 -2.38 0.87
N GLY A 544 -4.74 -1.82 1.00
CA GLY A 544 -3.70 -1.95 -0.04
C GLY A 544 -3.11 -3.35 -0.20
N CYS A 545 -3.30 -4.26 0.77
CA CYS A 545 -2.86 -5.64 0.72
C CYS A 545 -3.84 -6.52 -0.08
N ALA A 546 -5.15 -6.25 0.02
CA ALA A 546 -6.21 -7.02 -0.60
C ALA A 546 -6.03 -7.21 -2.12
N PRO A 547 -5.77 -6.17 -2.93
CA PRO A 547 -5.56 -6.33 -4.37
C PRO A 547 -4.36 -7.20 -4.73
N ILE A 548 -3.34 -7.28 -3.86
CA ILE A 548 -2.14 -8.08 -4.09
C ILE A 548 -2.46 -9.57 -3.97
N TYR A 549 -3.14 -9.97 -2.88
CA TYR A 549 -3.56 -11.34 -2.68
C TYR A 549 -4.64 -11.78 -3.67
N PHE A 550 -5.62 -10.92 -3.93
CA PHE A 550 -6.69 -11.17 -4.89
C PHE A 550 -6.17 -11.26 -6.33
N GLY A 551 -5.24 -10.37 -6.71
CA GLY A 551 -4.60 -10.37 -8.02
C GLY A 551 -3.67 -11.56 -8.29
N GLY A 552 -3.44 -12.41 -7.28
CA GLY A 552 -2.80 -13.71 -7.47
C GLY A 552 -3.65 -14.73 -8.21
N ASP A 553 -4.95 -14.46 -8.43
CA ASP A 553 -5.92 -15.30 -9.17
C ASP A 553 -6.14 -16.71 -8.59
N TYR A 554 -5.94 -16.88 -7.27
CA TYR A 554 -6.22 -18.14 -6.56
C TYR A 554 -7.64 -18.22 -6.00
N VAL A 555 -8.35 -17.11 -5.90
CA VAL A 555 -9.65 -16.99 -5.22
C VAL A 555 -10.63 -16.21 -6.10
N SER A 556 -11.83 -16.74 -6.30
CA SER A 556 -12.88 -16.00 -7.01
C SER A 556 -13.44 -14.85 -6.18
N GLN A 557 -13.97 -13.80 -6.82
CA GLN A 557 -14.53 -12.64 -6.13
C GLN A 557 -15.67 -13.01 -5.18
N GLY A 558 -16.56 -13.91 -5.60
CA GLY A 558 -17.68 -14.34 -4.77
C GLY A 558 -17.23 -15.09 -3.51
N GLU A 559 -16.22 -15.97 -3.64
CA GLU A 559 -15.62 -16.67 -2.50
C GLU A 559 -14.89 -15.70 -1.57
N TRP A 560 -14.15 -14.74 -2.12
CA TRP A 560 -13.47 -13.71 -1.35
C TRP A 560 -14.45 -12.91 -0.48
N TRP A 561 -15.53 -12.41 -1.07
CA TRP A 561 -16.51 -11.60 -0.36
C TRP A 561 -17.28 -12.41 0.69
N LYS A 562 -17.66 -13.65 0.35
CA LYS A 562 -18.32 -14.57 1.30
C LYS A 562 -17.42 -14.84 2.51
N ASN A 563 -16.18 -15.25 2.28
CA ASN A 563 -15.24 -15.56 3.36
C ASN A 563 -14.87 -14.32 4.16
N GLY A 564 -14.71 -13.18 3.48
CA GLY A 564 -14.46 -11.89 4.11
C GLY A 564 -15.59 -11.45 5.03
N PHE A 565 -16.84 -11.59 4.60
CA PHE A 565 -18.00 -11.30 5.44
C PHE A 565 -18.06 -12.21 6.68
N ILE A 566 -17.85 -13.51 6.50
CA ILE A 566 -17.85 -14.47 7.61
C ILE A 566 -16.73 -14.16 8.60
N MET A 567 -15.50 -13.91 8.11
CA MET A 567 -14.37 -13.59 9.00
C MET A 567 -14.55 -12.25 9.72
N THR A 568 -15.03 -11.21 9.02
CA THR A 568 -15.37 -9.94 9.66
C THR A 568 -16.41 -10.12 10.76
N THR A 569 -17.45 -10.90 10.49
CA THR A 569 -18.51 -11.18 11.47
C THR A 569 -17.97 -11.94 12.68
N ILE A 570 -17.15 -12.99 12.46
CA ILE A 570 -16.52 -13.75 13.55
C ILE A 570 -15.62 -12.83 14.39
N THR A 571 -14.76 -12.04 13.74
CA THR A 571 -13.87 -11.10 14.43
C THR A 571 -14.67 -10.06 15.21
N THR A 572 -15.72 -9.49 14.62
CA THR A 572 -16.64 -8.57 15.28
C THR A 572 -17.25 -9.19 16.54
N LEU A 573 -17.77 -10.42 16.44
CA LEU A 573 -18.36 -11.13 17.58
C LEU A 573 -17.34 -11.40 18.69
N ILE A 574 -16.11 -11.79 18.34
CA ILE A 574 -15.04 -12.00 19.34
C ILE A 574 -14.74 -10.69 20.09
N TYR A 575 -14.59 -9.58 19.38
CA TYR A 575 -14.32 -8.29 20.00
C TYR A 575 -15.50 -7.80 20.84
N LEU A 576 -16.75 -7.98 20.38
CA LEU A 576 -17.95 -7.54 21.11
C LEU A 576 -18.33 -8.43 22.30
N THR A 577 -17.82 -9.67 22.37
CA THR A 577 -18.07 -10.58 23.49
C THR A 577 -16.85 -10.70 24.38
N ILE A 578 -15.83 -11.40 23.94
CA ILE A 578 -14.60 -11.63 24.70
C ILE A 578 -13.85 -10.32 24.91
N GLY A 579 -13.76 -9.47 23.86
CA GLY A 579 -13.14 -8.15 23.94
C GLY A 579 -13.85 -7.25 24.95
N ALA A 580 -15.18 -7.17 24.91
CA ALA A 580 -15.95 -6.37 25.87
C ALA A 580 -15.73 -6.83 27.31
N ALA A 581 -15.74 -8.15 27.57
CA ALA A 581 -15.42 -8.69 28.89
C ALA A 581 -13.97 -8.34 29.30
N TRP A 582 -13.03 -8.43 28.37
CA TRP A 582 -11.64 -8.09 28.61
C TRP A 582 -11.43 -6.59 28.89
N TRP A 583 -12.11 -5.70 28.15
CA TRP A 583 -12.06 -4.25 28.39
C TRP A 583 -12.61 -3.86 29.76
N LYS A 584 -13.63 -4.61 30.25
CA LYS A 584 -14.13 -4.44 31.62
C LYS A 584 -13.07 -4.83 32.66
N VAL A 585 -12.33 -5.93 32.45
CA VAL A 585 -11.21 -6.34 33.30
C VAL A 585 -10.10 -5.27 33.31
N LEU A 586 -9.86 -4.61 32.19
CA LEU A 586 -8.89 -3.51 32.06
C LEU A 586 -9.40 -2.19 32.67
N GLY A 587 -10.64 -2.11 33.15
CA GLY A 587 -11.23 -0.90 33.72
C GLY A 587 -11.50 0.21 32.69
N LEU A 588 -11.75 -0.16 31.44
CA LEU A 588 -12.07 0.82 30.39
C LEU A 588 -13.55 1.26 30.44
N TRP A 589 -14.40 0.51 31.14
CA TRP A 589 -15.82 0.83 31.36
C TRP A 589 -16.41 0.08 32.58
#